data_47b47c4e28d84b1927955c6a9bbb34d5
#
_entry.id   47b47c4e28d84b1927955c6a9bbb34d5
#
_cell.length_a   1.000
_cell.length_b   1.000
_cell.length_c   1.000
_cell.angle_alpha   90.00
_cell.angle_beta   90.00
_cell.angle_gamma   90.00
#
_symmetry.space_group_name_H-M   'P 1'
#
loop_
_entity.id
_entity.type
_entity.pdbx_description
1 polymer ?
#
loop_
_entity_poly.entity_id
_entity_poly.type
_entity_poly.pdbx_seq_one_letter_code
_entity_poly.pdbx_strand_id
1 'polypeptide(L)'
;MVSEPERARCLDAFKGITSLKLEDNLLPWADLALLTHLFPSVTTFSASSNLYTSLTHHALNPTITDLTLEDNHLTSLSSLACLTALPNLHRLILKSNKISEITSSGASIPVFSTTVREVDLSFNEISTWAFIEQLIHVFPGLQSLRVSQNPLYQSLQAPDGRNLTADDGYMLTLARLGQLKTLNHSPINEKERLNAESYYLSMIAKEVQFAPENLREQILKSHPRYEWLCEEYGEPDVQRSVNAVNPNSLAARLLRIRFYLATSTDTVFETEIPMSGTAYTVLGIVGKHFGIKPMKCRLVWETGDWMSVRKSATDIVDDDWDSEDSEAEMGMERVMREVEIVPGTRSIGTWIDGTEATVRVEVKS
;
A
#
# COMPACT_ATOMS: atom_id res chain seq x y z
N MET A 1 -6.02 -40.32 -24.98
CA MET A 1 -5.02 -40.55 -23.89
C MET A 1 -3.69 -40.87 -24.55
N VAL A 2 -2.63 -40.15 -24.21
CA VAL A 2 -1.27 -40.42 -24.69
C VAL A 2 -0.79 -41.73 -24.02
N SER A 3 -0.23 -42.66 -24.79
CA SER A 3 0.28 -43.92 -24.23
C SER A 3 1.51 -43.69 -23.34
N GLU A 4 1.77 -44.59 -22.37
CA GLU A 4 2.91 -44.45 -21.45
C GLU A 4 4.27 -44.29 -22.15
N PRO A 5 4.60 -45.02 -23.22
CA PRO A 5 5.85 -44.81 -23.96
C PRO A 5 5.88 -43.49 -24.74
N GLU A 6 4.76 -42.96 -25.22
CA GLU A 6 4.69 -41.64 -25.85
C GLU A 6 4.88 -40.53 -24.82
N ARG A 7 4.29 -40.69 -23.63
CA ARG A 7 4.48 -39.78 -22.53
C ARG A 7 5.96 -39.70 -22.11
N ALA A 8 6.62 -40.83 -21.95
CA ALA A 8 8.05 -40.88 -21.62
C ALA A 8 8.93 -40.16 -22.68
N ARG A 9 8.62 -40.31 -23.96
CA ARG A 9 9.30 -39.64 -25.06
C ARG A 9 9.07 -38.10 -25.00
N CYS A 10 7.84 -37.66 -24.72
CA CYS A 10 7.54 -36.25 -24.56
C CYS A 10 8.32 -35.65 -23.38
N LEU A 11 8.35 -36.30 -22.22
CA LEU A 11 9.07 -35.86 -21.05
C LEU A 11 10.58 -35.68 -21.33
N ASP A 12 11.19 -36.61 -22.04
CA ASP A 12 12.61 -36.51 -22.43
C ASP A 12 12.85 -35.38 -23.46
N ALA A 13 11.97 -35.31 -24.47
CA ALA A 13 12.06 -34.25 -25.49
C ALA A 13 11.87 -32.85 -24.94
N PHE A 14 11.01 -32.67 -23.91
CA PHE A 14 10.63 -31.35 -23.38
C PHE A 14 11.35 -30.98 -22.08
N LYS A 15 12.29 -31.79 -21.61
CA LYS A 15 13.02 -31.56 -20.34
C LYS A 15 13.79 -30.21 -20.29
N GLY A 16 14.14 -29.64 -21.45
CA GLY A 16 14.82 -28.33 -21.53
C GLY A 16 13.89 -27.12 -21.58
N ILE A 17 12.57 -27.34 -21.65
CA ILE A 17 11.59 -26.25 -21.77
C ILE A 17 11.20 -25.76 -20.36
N THR A 18 11.50 -24.48 -20.07
CA THR A 18 11.22 -23.83 -18.80
C THR A 18 10.05 -22.85 -18.88
N SER A 19 9.69 -22.41 -20.07
CA SER A 19 8.58 -21.45 -20.30
C SER A 19 7.58 -22.03 -21.29
N LEU A 20 6.31 -22.04 -20.91
CA LEU A 20 5.19 -22.51 -21.71
C LEU A 20 4.16 -21.40 -21.85
N LYS A 21 3.85 -21.01 -23.09
CA LYS A 21 2.84 -20.01 -23.41
C LYS A 21 1.73 -20.64 -24.23
N LEU A 22 0.53 -20.65 -23.66
CA LEU A 22 -0.69 -21.17 -24.27
C LEU A 22 -1.77 -20.07 -24.26
N GLU A 23 -1.41 -18.93 -24.81
CA GLU A 23 -2.23 -17.74 -24.91
C GLU A 23 -3.17 -17.84 -26.11
N ASP A 24 -4.40 -17.29 -26.02
CA ASP A 24 -5.37 -17.19 -27.12
C ASP A 24 -5.69 -18.53 -27.81
N ASN A 25 -5.71 -19.61 -27.03
CA ASN A 25 -5.97 -20.96 -27.55
C ASN A 25 -7.41 -21.42 -27.35
N LEU A 26 -8.14 -20.80 -26.42
CA LEU A 26 -9.51 -21.16 -26.03
C LEU A 26 -9.67 -22.61 -25.56
N LEU A 27 -8.56 -23.26 -25.15
CA LEU A 27 -8.59 -24.62 -24.62
C LEU A 27 -9.19 -24.64 -23.22
N PRO A 28 -9.94 -25.68 -22.84
CA PRO A 28 -10.39 -25.86 -21.46
C PRO A 28 -9.22 -25.85 -20.47
N TRP A 29 -9.41 -25.24 -19.28
CA TRP A 29 -8.37 -25.22 -18.24
C TRP A 29 -7.83 -26.64 -17.91
N ALA A 30 -8.71 -27.64 -17.88
CA ALA A 30 -8.33 -29.02 -17.63
C ALA A 30 -7.27 -29.54 -18.61
N ASP A 31 -7.41 -29.22 -19.89
CA ASP A 31 -6.48 -29.65 -20.94
C ASP A 31 -5.15 -28.92 -20.80
N LEU A 32 -5.18 -27.60 -20.53
CA LEU A 32 -3.96 -26.82 -20.27
C LEU A 32 -3.22 -27.32 -19.04
N ALA A 33 -3.93 -27.61 -17.95
CA ALA A 33 -3.33 -28.17 -16.74
C ALA A 33 -2.62 -29.49 -17.01
N LEU A 34 -3.27 -30.40 -17.74
CA LEU A 34 -2.68 -31.69 -18.14
C LEU A 34 -1.45 -31.50 -19.02
N LEU A 35 -1.49 -30.55 -19.94
CA LEU A 35 -0.34 -30.27 -20.82
C LEU A 35 0.89 -29.83 -20.02
N THR A 36 0.75 -29.06 -18.93
CA THR A 36 1.90 -28.63 -18.13
C THR A 36 2.74 -29.78 -17.60
N HIS A 37 2.13 -30.93 -17.34
CA HIS A 37 2.81 -32.13 -16.85
C HIS A 37 3.68 -32.85 -17.90
N LEU A 38 3.58 -32.47 -19.18
CA LEU A 38 4.48 -32.97 -20.22
C LEU A 38 5.82 -32.21 -20.23
N PHE A 39 5.93 -31.12 -19.49
CA PHE A 39 7.11 -30.24 -19.41
C PHE A 39 7.73 -30.31 -18.02
N PRO A 40 8.63 -31.24 -17.72
CA PRO A 40 9.10 -31.49 -16.35
C PRO A 40 9.88 -30.34 -15.72
N SER A 41 10.42 -29.42 -16.53
CA SER A 41 11.20 -28.28 -16.06
C SER A 41 10.49 -26.94 -16.21
N VAL A 42 9.18 -26.94 -16.50
CA VAL A 42 8.42 -25.69 -16.69
C VAL A 42 8.33 -24.92 -15.37
N THR A 43 8.79 -23.67 -15.38
CA THR A 43 8.71 -22.75 -14.25
C THR A 43 7.80 -21.55 -14.56
N THR A 44 7.71 -21.16 -15.82
CA THR A 44 6.89 -20.03 -16.25
C THR A 44 5.76 -20.55 -17.15
N PHE A 45 4.52 -20.27 -16.75
CA PHE A 45 3.34 -20.65 -17.52
C PHE A 45 2.44 -19.45 -17.77
N SER A 46 2.06 -19.24 -19.03
CA SER A 46 1.07 -18.23 -19.44
C SER A 46 -0.13 -18.89 -20.13
N ALA A 47 -1.33 -18.54 -19.64
CA ALA A 47 -2.61 -18.90 -20.23
C ALA A 47 -3.50 -17.65 -20.37
N SER A 48 -2.90 -16.56 -20.85
CA SER A 48 -3.59 -15.28 -21.09
C SER A 48 -4.59 -15.40 -22.25
N SER A 49 -5.61 -14.52 -22.26
CA SER A 49 -6.58 -14.37 -23.37
C SER A 49 -7.33 -15.66 -23.73
N ASN A 50 -7.69 -16.46 -22.72
CA ASN A 50 -8.42 -17.73 -22.92
C ASN A 50 -9.89 -17.69 -22.46
N LEU A 51 -10.39 -16.51 -22.08
CA LEU A 51 -11.77 -16.25 -21.68
C LEU A 51 -12.22 -17.02 -20.41
N TYR A 52 -11.29 -17.42 -19.54
CA TYR A 52 -11.65 -18.14 -18.31
C TYR A 52 -12.45 -17.26 -17.36
N THR A 53 -13.61 -17.75 -16.94
CA THR A 53 -14.43 -17.16 -15.86
C THR A 53 -14.13 -17.79 -14.50
N SER A 54 -13.69 -19.02 -14.49
CA SER A 54 -13.23 -19.78 -13.33
C SER A 54 -12.29 -20.89 -13.75
N LEU A 55 -11.45 -21.37 -12.83
CA LEU A 55 -10.56 -22.50 -13.07
C LEU A 55 -11.13 -23.76 -12.43
N THR A 56 -11.10 -24.86 -13.16
CA THR A 56 -11.52 -26.17 -12.65
C THR A 56 -10.44 -26.79 -11.76
N HIS A 57 -10.81 -27.77 -10.90
CA HIS A 57 -9.90 -28.44 -9.96
C HIS A 57 -8.91 -29.39 -10.66
N HIS A 58 -8.07 -28.85 -11.52
CA HIS A 58 -6.98 -29.60 -12.16
C HIS A 58 -5.64 -28.98 -11.74
N ALA A 59 -4.78 -29.82 -11.19
CA ALA A 59 -3.47 -29.38 -10.70
C ALA A 59 -2.54 -29.08 -11.89
N LEU A 60 -1.86 -27.93 -11.80
CA LEU A 60 -0.72 -27.62 -12.67
C LEU A 60 0.53 -28.36 -12.22
N ASN A 61 1.54 -28.43 -13.11
CA ASN A 61 2.85 -28.92 -12.73
C ASN A 61 3.40 -28.15 -11.51
N PRO A 62 3.80 -28.82 -10.42
CA PRO A 62 4.26 -28.17 -9.19
C PRO A 62 5.60 -27.42 -9.33
N THR A 63 6.29 -27.55 -10.45
CA THR A 63 7.51 -26.79 -10.75
C THR A 63 7.25 -25.32 -11.12
N ILE A 64 5.98 -24.96 -11.40
CA ILE A 64 5.60 -23.61 -11.81
C ILE A 64 5.80 -22.62 -10.66
N THR A 65 6.60 -21.59 -10.95
CA THR A 65 6.90 -20.47 -10.05
C THR A 65 6.21 -19.18 -10.49
N ASP A 66 5.97 -19.02 -11.79
CA ASP A 66 5.39 -17.83 -12.41
C ASP A 66 4.18 -18.21 -13.25
N LEU A 67 3.02 -17.66 -12.90
CA LEU A 67 1.77 -17.92 -13.60
C LEU A 67 1.15 -16.62 -14.09
N THR A 68 0.84 -16.56 -15.37
CA THR A 68 0.15 -15.43 -16.00
C THR A 68 -1.23 -15.88 -16.53
N LEU A 69 -2.27 -15.19 -16.03
CA LEU A 69 -3.68 -15.36 -16.43
C LEU A 69 -4.26 -14.00 -16.86
N GLU A 70 -3.43 -13.17 -17.47
CA GLU A 70 -3.82 -11.83 -17.95
C GLU A 70 -4.92 -11.96 -19.03
N ASP A 71 -5.79 -10.95 -19.10
CA ASP A 71 -6.82 -10.83 -20.13
C ASP A 71 -7.74 -12.07 -20.19
N ASN A 72 -8.28 -12.44 -19.03
CA ASN A 72 -9.33 -13.44 -18.91
C ASN A 72 -10.61 -12.79 -18.33
N HIS A 73 -11.61 -13.59 -18.00
CA HIS A 73 -12.88 -13.08 -17.47
C HIS A 73 -13.13 -13.51 -16.02
N LEU A 74 -12.06 -13.65 -15.22
CA LEU A 74 -12.14 -14.00 -13.81
C LEU A 74 -12.81 -12.86 -13.02
N THR A 75 -13.79 -13.19 -12.17
CA THR A 75 -14.57 -12.19 -11.40
C THR A 75 -14.23 -12.20 -9.90
N SER A 76 -13.70 -13.31 -9.38
CA SER A 76 -13.35 -13.47 -7.98
C SER A 76 -12.04 -14.20 -7.78
N LEU A 77 -11.35 -13.97 -6.66
CA LEU A 77 -10.16 -14.73 -6.31
C LEU A 77 -10.47 -16.18 -5.92
N SER A 78 -11.70 -16.44 -5.43
CA SER A 78 -12.14 -17.82 -5.14
C SER A 78 -12.20 -18.71 -6.40
N SER A 79 -12.36 -18.12 -7.58
CA SER A 79 -12.29 -18.87 -8.85
C SER A 79 -10.91 -19.46 -9.15
N LEU A 80 -9.89 -19.05 -8.38
CA LEU A 80 -8.49 -19.51 -8.48
C LEU A 80 -8.14 -20.56 -7.39
N ALA A 81 -9.11 -21.06 -6.63
CA ALA A 81 -8.87 -21.94 -5.48
C ALA A 81 -8.00 -23.17 -5.81
N CYS A 82 -8.06 -23.70 -7.03
CA CYS A 82 -7.23 -24.82 -7.47
C CYS A 82 -5.72 -24.49 -7.48
N LEU A 83 -5.35 -23.22 -7.58
CA LEU A 83 -3.95 -22.77 -7.61
C LEU A 83 -3.32 -22.70 -6.23
N THR A 84 -4.11 -22.72 -5.14
CA THR A 84 -3.59 -22.68 -3.77
C THR A 84 -2.73 -23.90 -3.43
N ALA A 85 -2.89 -24.99 -4.18
CA ALA A 85 -2.09 -26.20 -4.04
C ALA A 85 -0.68 -26.13 -4.67
N LEU A 86 -0.35 -25.04 -5.40
CA LEU A 86 0.96 -24.88 -6.02
C LEU A 86 2.03 -24.48 -4.96
N PRO A 87 2.98 -25.37 -4.63
CA PRO A 87 3.89 -25.14 -3.53
C PRO A 87 4.97 -24.11 -3.85
N ASN A 88 5.30 -23.94 -5.13
CA ASN A 88 6.42 -23.13 -5.61
C ASN A 88 5.97 -21.84 -6.32
N LEU A 89 4.68 -21.52 -6.33
CA LEU A 89 4.18 -20.31 -6.97
C LEU A 89 4.70 -19.07 -6.21
N HIS A 90 5.42 -18.18 -6.92
CA HIS A 90 5.97 -16.93 -6.40
C HIS A 90 5.28 -15.71 -6.99
N ARG A 91 4.94 -15.78 -8.27
CA ARG A 91 4.39 -14.68 -9.03
C ARG A 91 3.09 -15.07 -9.69
N LEU A 92 2.04 -14.26 -9.49
CA LEU A 92 0.72 -14.47 -10.08
C LEU A 92 0.24 -13.18 -10.76
N ILE A 93 0.08 -13.20 -12.07
CA ILE A 93 -0.38 -12.09 -12.88
C ILE A 93 -1.84 -12.31 -13.27
N LEU A 94 -2.71 -11.43 -12.74
CA LEU A 94 -4.17 -11.42 -12.95
C LEU A 94 -4.64 -10.12 -13.60
N LYS A 95 -3.73 -9.40 -14.22
CA LYS A 95 -3.99 -8.12 -14.87
C LYS A 95 -5.09 -8.26 -15.94
N SER A 96 -5.88 -7.19 -16.15
CA SER A 96 -6.92 -7.14 -17.19
C SER A 96 -7.95 -8.27 -17.08
N ASN A 97 -8.44 -8.53 -15.87
CA ASN A 97 -9.58 -9.40 -15.60
C ASN A 97 -10.79 -8.57 -15.14
N LYS A 98 -11.81 -9.22 -14.61
CA LYS A 98 -13.03 -8.58 -14.06
C LYS A 98 -13.16 -8.82 -12.56
N ILE A 99 -12.02 -8.96 -11.87
CA ILE A 99 -12.00 -9.30 -10.45
C ILE A 99 -12.51 -8.10 -9.64
N SER A 100 -13.63 -8.33 -8.93
CA SER A 100 -14.30 -7.33 -8.09
C SER A 100 -14.49 -7.80 -6.65
N GLU A 101 -14.38 -9.12 -6.39
CA GLU A 101 -14.61 -9.73 -5.08
C GLU A 101 -13.58 -10.81 -4.74
N ILE A 102 -13.38 -11.03 -3.44
CA ILE A 102 -12.49 -12.10 -2.95
C ILE A 102 -13.16 -13.46 -3.16
N THR A 103 -14.42 -13.57 -2.75
CA THR A 103 -15.19 -14.81 -2.80
C THR A 103 -16.50 -14.60 -3.53
N SER A 104 -16.79 -15.47 -4.49
CA SER A 104 -18.14 -15.59 -5.03
C SER A 104 -19.08 -16.21 -3.99
N SER A 105 -20.40 -16.03 -4.21
CA SER A 105 -21.41 -16.54 -3.29
C SER A 105 -21.25 -18.02 -2.95
N GLY A 106 -21.11 -18.35 -1.68
CA GLY A 106 -20.95 -19.73 -1.18
C GLY A 106 -19.53 -20.31 -1.26
N ALA A 107 -18.56 -19.57 -1.78
CA ALA A 107 -17.16 -20.01 -1.82
C ALA A 107 -16.41 -19.61 -0.53
N SER A 108 -15.35 -20.36 -0.19
CA SER A 108 -14.41 -20.00 0.87
C SER A 108 -13.32 -19.10 0.34
N ILE A 109 -12.68 -18.33 1.26
CA ILE A 109 -11.51 -17.51 0.94
C ILE A 109 -10.37 -18.44 0.50
N PRO A 110 -9.80 -18.26 -0.70
CA PRO A 110 -8.65 -19.03 -1.14
C PRO A 110 -7.40 -18.53 -0.41
N VAL A 111 -6.71 -19.41 0.29
CA VAL A 111 -5.46 -19.08 0.99
C VAL A 111 -4.28 -19.66 0.21
N PHE A 112 -3.49 -18.79 -0.40
CA PHE A 112 -2.29 -19.18 -1.13
C PHE A 112 -1.12 -19.46 -0.20
N SER A 113 -0.12 -20.19 -0.71
CA SER A 113 1.14 -20.40 0.02
C SER A 113 1.84 -19.06 0.30
N THR A 114 2.59 -18.98 1.41
CA THR A 114 3.48 -17.86 1.71
C THR A 114 4.62 -17.65 0.70
N THR A 115 4.77 -18.60 -0.24
CA THR A 115 5.68 -18.47 -1.37
C THR A 115 5.21 -17.45 -2.40
N VAL A 116 3.89 -17.17 -2.49
CA VAL A 116 3.35 -16.15 -3.40
C VAL A 116 3.66 -14.76 -2.84
N ARG A 117 4.60 -14.09 -3.49
CA ARG A 117 5.13 -12.79 -3.06
C ARG A 117 4.78 -11.65 -3.98
N GLU A 118 4.53 -11.93 -5.25
CA GLU A 118 4.20 -10.92 -6.26
C GLU A 118 2.84 -11.21 -6.89
N VAL A 119 1.94 -10.22 -6.83
CA VAL A 119 0.59 -10.31 -7.42
C VAL A 119 0.29 -9.04 -8.21
N ASP A 120 -0.20 -9.23 -9.44
CA ASP A 120 -0.66 -8.13 -10.29
C ASP A 120 -2.18 -8.23 -10.47
N LEU A 121 -2.90 -7.29 -9.88
CA LEU A 121 -4.35 -7.09 -9.97
C LEU A 121 -4.70 -5.79 -10.70
N SER A 122 -3.77 -5.20 -11.45
CA SER A 122 -4.05 -3.98 -12.21
C SER A 122 -5.10 -4.22 -13.31
N PHE A 123 -5.84 -3.16 -13.67
CA PHE A 123 -6.89 -3.23 -14.69
C PHE A 123 -7.97 -4.27 -14.38
N ASN A 124 -8.46 -4.31 -13.14
CA ASN A 124 -9.58 -5.12 -12.69
C ASN A 124 -10.77 -4.23 -12.28
N GLU A 125 -11.78 -4.80 -11.62
CA GLU A 125 -13.00 -4.10 -11.21
C GLU A 125 -13.07 -3.92 -9.68
N ILE A 126 -11.92 -3.83 -9.00
CA ILE A 126 -11.83 -3.64 -7.55
C ILE A 126 -12.33 -2.25 -7.19
N SER A 127 -13.37 -2.16 -6.33
CA SER A 127 -14.04 -0.91 -5.97
C SER A 127 -14.08 -0.60 -4.48
N THR A 128 -13.59 -1.50 -3.59
CA THR A 128 -13.71 -1.35 -2.14
C THR A 128 -12.38 -1.55 -1.42
N TRP A 129 -12.18 -0.81 -0.31
CA TRP A 129 -11.03 -0.99 0.57
C TRP A 129 -11.03 -2.35 1.26
N ALA A 130 -12.22 -2.90 1.57
CA ALA A 130 -12.34 -4.22 2.16
C ALA A 130 -11.70 -5.32 1.30
N PHE A 131 -11.75 -5.19 -0.04
CA PHE A 131 -11.02 -6.09 -0.94
C PHE A 131 -9.50 -6.01 -0.70
N ILE A 132 -8.96 -4.78 -0.64
CA ILE A 132 -7.52 -4.55 -0.43
C ILE A 132 -7.06 -5.12 0.92
N GLU A 133 -7.84 -4.89 1.98
CA GLU A 133 -7.52 -5.35 3.34
C GLU A 133 -7.54 -6.87 3.47
N GLN A 134 -8.43 -7.55 2.72
CA GLN A 134 -8.49 -9.01 2.70
C GLN A 134 -7.35 -9.68 1.93
N LEU A 135 -6.58 -8.95 1.12
CA LEU A 135 -5.47 -9.53 0.35
C LEU A 135 -4.41 -10.20 1.22
N ILE A 136 -4.20 -9.74 2.45
CA ILE A 136 -3.26 -10.39 3.39
C ILE A 136 -3.72 -11.79 3.80
N HIS A 137 -5.02 -12.03 3.85
CA HIS A 137 -5.59 -13.34 4.18
C HIS A 137 -5.55 -14.29 2.97
N VAL A 138 -5.68 -13.74 1.77
CA VAL A 138 -5.58 -14.52 0.52
C VAL A 138 -4.11 -14.84 0.20
N PHE A 139 -3.23 -13.85 0.33
CA PHE A 139 -1.81 -13.93 0.00
C PHE A 139 -0.94 -13.58 1.22
N PRO A 140 -0.79 -14.46 2.21
CA PRO A 140 -0.05 -14.15 3.43
C PRO A 140 1.43 -13.86 3.21
N GLY A 141 2.01 -14.25 2.06
CA GLY A 141 3.39 -13.95 1.67
C GLY A 141 3.57 -12.68 0.83
N LEU A 142 2.51 -11.90 0.56
CA LEU A 142 2.52 -10.78 -0.37
C LEU A 142 3.53 -9.70 0.00
N GLN A 143 4.45 -9.37 -0.91
CA GLN A 143 5.46 -8.33 -0.77
C GLN A 143 5.43 -7.31 -1.91
N SER A 144 4.95 -7.69 -3.09
CA SER A 144 4.85 -6.85 -4.26
C SER A 144 3.43 -6.91 -4.83
N LEU A 145 2.76 -5.77 -4.88
CA LEU A 145 1.39 -5.64 -5.39
C LEU A 145 1.33 -4.62 -6.51
N ARG A 146 0.62 -4.96 -7.58
CA ARG A 146 0.12 -4.00 -8.55
C ARG A 146 -1.40 -4.00 -8.50
N VAL A 147 -1.99 -2.82 -8.37
CA VAL A 147 -3.44 -2.67 -8.21
C VAL A 147 -3.96 -1.39 -8.89
N SER A 148 -3.10 -0.72 -9.67
CA SER A 148 -3.46 0.47 -10.44
C SER A 148 -4.59 0.20 -11.43
N GLN A 149 -5.25 1.28 -11.90
CA GLN A 149 -6.32 1.21 -12.90
C GLN A 149 -7.53 0.34 -12.46
N ASN A 150 -7.86 0.39 -11.18
CA ASN A 150 -9.09 -0.17 -10.63
C ASN A 150 -10.09 0.95 -10.29
N PRO A 151 -11.40 0.70 -10.34
CA PRO A 151 -12.44 1.70 -10.02
C PRO A 151 -12.26 2.35 -8.65
N LEU A 152 -11.74 1.62 -7.67
CA LEU A 152 -11.44 2.13 -6.32
C LEU A 152 -10.67 3.47 -6.35
N TYR A 153 -9.73 3.64 -7.30
CA TYR A 153 -8.86 4.80 -7.37
C TYR A 153 -9.40 5.96 -8.22
N GLN A 154 -10.56 5.78 -8.86
CA GLN A 154 -11.14 6.78 -9.76
C GLN A 154 -12.06 7.77 -9.06
N SER A 155 -12.66 7.38 -7.93
CA SER A 155 -13.69 8.15 -7.23
C SER A 155 -13.48 8.20 -5.71
N LEU A 156 -12.21 8.28 -5.27
CA LEU A 156 -11.89 8.36 -3.86
C LEU A 156 -12.35 9.69 -3.27
N GLN A 157 -12.99 9.61 -2.11
CA GLN A 157 -13.39 10.77 -1.32
C GLN A 157 -12.88 10.64 0.12
N ALA A 158 -12.42 11.76 0.66
CA ALA A 158 -12.12 11.88 2.08
C ALA A 158 -13.42 11.96 2.90
N PRO A 159 -13.39 11.68 4.21
CA PRO A 159 -14.56 11.79 5.08
C PRO A 159 -15.20 13.19 5.11
N ASP A 160 -14.42 14.22 4.81
CA ASP A 160 -14.84 15.62 4.67
C ASP A 160 -15.49 15.95 3.32
N GLY A 161 -15.64 14.95 2.42
CA GLY A 161 -16.21 15.12 1.08
C GLY A 161 -15.24 15.65 0.02
N ARG A 162 -13.97 15.87 0.35
CA ARG A 162 -12.92 16.26 -0.61
C ARG A 162 -12.58 15.08 -1.52
N ASN A 163 -12.44 15.35 -2.83
CA ASN A 163 -11.94 14.34 -3.76
C ASN A 163 -10.45 14.08 -3.49
N LEU A 164 -10.10 12.82 -3.38
CA LEU A 164 -8.74 12.36 -3.22
C LEU A 164 -8.08 12.13 -4.58
N THR A 165 -6.76 12.23 -4.60
CA THR A 165 -5.93 12.03 -5.80
C THR A 165 -5.50 10.57 -5.93
N ALA A 166 -4.88 10.22 -7.05
CA ALA A 166 -4.25 8.90 -7.22
C ALA A 166 -3.12 8.66 -6.20
N ASP A 167 -2.41 9.73 -5.81
CA ASP A 167 -1.35 9.66 -4.80
C ASP A 167 -1.93 9.37 -3.41
N ASP A 168 -3.08 9.96 -3.06
CA ASP A 168 -3.82 9.61 -1.84
C ASP A 168 -4.20 8.12 -1.85
N GLY A 169 -4.72 7.62 -2.96
CA GLY A 169 -5.05 6.21 -3.15
C GLY A 169 -3.84 5.29 -2.96
N TYR A 170 -2.68 5.69 -3.48
CA TYR A 170 -1.43 4.98 -3.28
C TYR A 170 -1.04 4.94 -1.79
N MET A 171 -1.04 6.08 -1.10
CA MET A 171 -0.72 6.18 0.32
C MET A 171 -1.67 5.34 1.18
N LEU A 172 -2.98 5.42 0.92
CA LEU A 172 -3.99 4.65 1.63
C LEU A 172 -3.86 3.13 1.40
N THR A 173 -3.45 2.69 0.22
CA THR A 173 -3.18 1.27 -0.07
C THR A 173 -1.95 0.79 0.69
N LEU A 174 -0.87 1.57 0.65
CA LEU A 174 0.38 1.28 1.34
C LEU A 174 0.17 1.16 2.85
N ALA A 175 -0.59 2.08 3.44
CA ALA A 175 -0.88 2.09 4.86
C ALA A 175 -1.72 0.88 5.32
N ARG A 176 -2.64 0.38 4.48
CA ARG A 176 -3.45 -0.80 4.79
C ARG A 176 -2.68 -2.11 4.72
N LEU A 177 -1.63 -2.17 3.90
CA LEU A 177 -0.85 -3.38 3.65
C LEU A 177 0.58 -3.21 4.16
N GLY A 178 0.78 -3.34 5.47
CA GLY A 178 2.04 -3.10 6.16
C GLY A 178 3.23 -3.94 5.69
N GLN A 179 2.98 -5.14 5.16
CA GLN A 179 4.00 -6.08 4.72
C GLN A 179 4.57 -5.80 3.31
N LEU A 180 3.96 -4.89 2.53
CA LEU A 180 4.40 -4.60 1.17
C LEU A 180 5.81 -3.98 1.17
N LYS A 181 6.62 -4.40 0.20
CA LYS A 181 7.93 -3.82 -0.12
C LYS A 181 7.89 -3.05 -1.44
N THR A 182 6.94 -3.38 -2.30
CA THR A 182 6.78 -2.75 -3.61
C THR A 182 5.29 -2.56 -3.91
N LEU A 183 4.89 -1.37 -4.32
CA LEU A 183 3.54 -1.06 -4.76
C LEU A 183 3.59 -0.36 -6.12
N ASN A 184 2.85 -0.90 -7.12
CA ASN A 184 2.79 -0.38 -8.49
C ASN A 184 4.18 -0.08 -9.07
N HIS A 185 5.13 -1.03 -8.96
CA HIS A 185 6.54 -0.94 -9.37
C HIS A 185 7.45 -0.02 -8.54
N SER A 186 6.92 0.76 -7.62
CA SER A 186 7.71 1.64 -6.77
C SER A 186 8.16 0.89 -5.52
N PRO A 187 9.46 0.80 -5.22
CA PRO A 187 9.93 0.29 -3.94
C PRO A 187 9.51 1.24 -2.82
N ILE A 188 9.08 0.69 -1.71
CA ILE A 188 8.59 1.43 -0.55
C ILE A 188 9.75 1.62 0.42
N ASN A 189 10.11 2.86 0.73
CA ASN A 189 11.08 3.17 1.77
C ASN A 189 10.39 3.43 3.13
N GLU A 190 11.17 3.42 4.21
CA GLU A 190 10.67 3.58 5.58
C GLU A 190 9.95 4.92 5.81
N LYS A 191 10.50 6.02 5.25
CA LYS A 191 9.89 7.34 5.38
C LYS A 191 8.54 7.43 4.64
N GLU A 192 8.47 6.83 3.47
CA GLU A 192 7.24 6.77 2.69
C GLU A 192 6.17 5.95 3.41
N ARG A 193 6.57 4.85 4.05
CA ARG A 193 5.67 4.06 4.89
C ARG A 193 5.17 4.84 6.08
N LEU A 194 6.06 5.47 6.83
CA LEU A 194 5.71 6.31 7.98
C LEU A 194 4.69 7.38 7.57
N ASN A 195 4.95 8.09 6.47
CA ASN A 195 4.05 9.14 5.99
C ASN A 195 2.69 8.59 5.59
N ALA A 196 2.64 7.43 4.90
CA ALA A 196 1.40 6.79 4.50
C ALA A 196 0.56 6.33 5.69
N GLU A 197 1.18 5.70 6.66
CA GLU A 197 0.52 5.20 7.86
C GLU A 197 0.03 6.35 8.74
N SER A 198 0.81 7.42 8.85
CA SER A 198 0.42 8.64 9.53
C SER A 198 -0.75 9.35 8.84
N TYR A 199 -0.72 9.44 7.52
CA TYR A 199 -1.82 10.00 6.73
C TYR A 199 -3.10 9.17 6.91
N TYR A 200 -2.98 7.85 6.91
CA TYR A 200 -4.12 6.96 7.13
C TYR A 200 -4.75 7.14 8.52
N LEU A 201 -3.93 7.26 9.58
CA LEU A 201 -4.44 7.56 10.92
C LEU A 201 -5.21 8.90 10.95
N SER A 202 -4.71 9.93 10.29
CA SER A 202 -5.40 11.21 10.22
C SER A 202 -6.74 11.10 9.47
N MET A 203 -6.81 10.25 8.44
CA MET A 203 -8.05 9.99 7.71
C MET A 203 -9.08 9.25 8.56
N ILE A 204 -8.64 8.26 9.36
CA ILE A 204 -9.53 7.57 10.32
C ILE A 204 -10.05 8.55 11.38
N ALA A 205 -9.17 9.41 11.93
CA ALA A 205 -9.56 10.43 12.88
C ALA A 205 -10.64 11.36 12.33
N LYS A 206 -10.50 11.79 11.07
CA LYS A 206 -11.52 12.58 10.38
C LYS A 206 -12.82 11.81 10.19
N GLU A 207 -12.75 10.54 9.79
CA GLU A 207 -13.94 9.71 9.63
C GLU A 207 -14.71 9.61 10.94
N VAL A 208 -14.02 9.39 12.05
CA VAL A 208 -14.61 9.40 13.39
C VAL A 208 -15.16 10.79 13.77
N GLN A 209 -14.46 11.86 13.40
CA GLN A 209 -14.89 13.24 13.69
C GLN A 209 -16.19 13.63 13.00
N PHE A 210 -16.35 13.24 11.73
CA PHE A 210 -17.53 13.59 10.93
C PHE A 210 -18.71 12.62 11.12
N ALA A 211 -18.46 11.46 11.72
CA ALA A 211 -19.49 10.46 11.96
C ALA A 211 -20.26 10.72 13.28
N PRO A 212 -21.52 10.24 13.39
CA PRO A 212 -22.23 10.17 14.64
C PRO A 212 -21.50 9.33 15.69
N GLU A 213 -21.55 9.73 16.97
CA GLU A 213 -20.84 9.07 18.09
C GLU A 213 -21.10 7.56 18.17
N ASN A 214 -22.33 7.14 17.91
CA ASN A 214 -22.75 5.73 17.97
C ASN A 214 -22.10 4.85 16.88
N LEU A 215 -21.49 5.44 15.85
CA LEU A 215 -20.80 4.71 14.77
C LEU A 215 -19.29 4.61 15.00
N ARG A 216 -18.74 5.29 16.02
CA ARG A 216 -17.28 5.31 16.29
C ARG A 216 -16.65 3.91 16.33
N GLU A 217 -17.22 3.02 17.14
CA GLU A 217 -16.70 1.65 17.24
C GLU A 217 -16.78 0.88 15.94
N GLN A 218 -17.83 1.09 15.17
CA GLN A 218 -17.99 0.43 13.87
C GLN A 218 -16.95 0.94 12.87
N ILE A 219 -16.69 2.24 12.85
CA ILE A 219 -15.65 2.84 12.01
C ILE A 219 -14.28 2.26 12.39
N LEU A 220 -13.89 2.29 13.67
CA LEU A 220 -12.61 1.78 14.10
C LEU A 220 -12.42 0.29 13.76
N LYS A 221 -13.47 -0.53 13.91
CA LYS A 221 -13.47 -1.94 13.52
C LYS A 221 -13.34 -2.16 12.00
N SER A 222 -13.75 -1.18 11.19
CA SER A 222 -13.57 -1.25 9.73
C SER A 222 -12.14 -0.97 9.26
N HIS A 223 -11.23 -0.60 10.20
CA HIS A 223 -9.82 -0.37 9.93
C HIS A 223 -8.94 -1.38 10.69
N PRO A 224 -8.65 -2.56 10.13
CA PRO A 224 -7.99 -3.66 10.86
C PRO A 224 -6.62 -3.32 11.44
N ARG A 225 -5.92 -2.33 10.88
CA ARG A 225 -4.60 -1.90 11.37
C ARG A 225 -4.65 -0.74 12.36
N TYR A 226 -5.83 -0.21 12.69
CA TYR A 226 -5.95 0.99 13.51
C TYR A 226 -5.28 0.82 14.90
N GLU A 227 -5.59 -0.26 15.62
CA GLU A 227 -5.03 -0.52 16.95
C GLU A 227 -3.50 -0.58 16.90
N TRP A 228 -2.95 -1.36 15.97
CA TRP A 228 -1.50 -1.47 15.81
C TRP A 228 -0.84 -0.13 15.45
N LEU A 229 -1.47 0.66 14.57
CA LEU A 229 -0.96 1.98 14.18
C LEU A 229 -0.99 2.97 15.37
N CYS A 230 -2.00 2.89 16.23
CA CYS A 230 -2.05 3.71 17.45
C CYS A 230 -1.00 3.28 18.49
N GLU A 231 -0.69 2.00 18.60
CA GLU A 231 0.42 1.51 19.45
C GLU A 231 1.77 2.01 18.95
N GLU A 232 1.99 2.06 17.63
CA GLU A 232 3.26 2.47 17.03
C GLU A 232 3.43 4.00 17.00
N TYR A 233 2.36 4.75 16.67
CA TYR A 233 2.44 6.19 16.40
C TYR A 233 1.68 7.06 17.38
N GLY A 234 0.95 6.48 18.34
CA GLY A 234 0.04 7.18 19.24
C GLY A 234 -1.35 7.38 18.65
N GLU A 235 -2.34 7.59 19.52
CA GLU A 235 -3.69 7.91 19.08
C GLU A 235 -3.73 9.31 18.46
N PRO A 236 -4.39 9.47 17.29
CA PRO A 236 -4.56 10.78 16.68
C PRO A 236 -5.49 11.64 17.55
N ASP A 237 -5.14 12.92 17.74
CA ASP A 237 -5.97 13.86 18.48
C ASP A 237 -7.22 14.22 17.64
N VAL A 238 -8.39 13.72 18.04
CA VAL A 238 -9.68 14.02 17.40
C VAL A 238 -10.21 15.33 17.97
N GLN A 239 -9.66 16.46 17.53
CA GLN A 239 -10.22 17.76 17.88
C GLN A 239 -11.52 17.99 17.09
N ARG A 240 -12.65 17.99 17.78
CA ARG A 240 -13.93 18.44 17.19
C ARG A 240 -13.86 19.96 16.98
N SER A 241 -13.41 20.39 15.80
CA SER A 241 -13.44 21.80 15.45
C SER A 241 -14.88 22.25 15.18
N VAL A 242 -15.38 23.13 16.02
CA VAL A 242 -16.71 23.76 15.90
C VAL A 242 -16.81 24.64 14.63
N ASN A 243 -15.70 24.86 13.92
CA ASN A 243 -15.58 25.71 12.72
C ASN A 243 -15.03 24.90 11.52
N ALA A 244 -15.73 23.86 11.08
CA ALA A 244 -15.38 23.20 9.84
C ALA A 244 -15.57 24.17 8.66
N VAL A 245 -14.46 24.57 8.03
CA VAL A 245 -14.47 25.36 6.78
C VAL A 245 -15.18 24.52 5.72
N ASN A 246 -16.12 25.13 4.99
CA ASN A 246 -16.85 24.44 3.91
C ASN A 246 -15.81 23.83 2.93
N PRO A 247 -15.78 22.48 2.77
CA PRO A 247 -14.76 21.80 1.98
C PRO A 247 -14.74 22.20 0.49
N ASN A 248 -15.84 22.81 0.00
CA ASN A 248 -15.94 23.31 -1.37
C ASN A 248 -15.52 24.78 -1.50
N SER A 249 -15.14 25.45 -0.41
CA SER A 249 -14.66 26.83 -0.46
C SER A 249 -13.24 26.90 -1.05
N LEU A 250 -12.90 28.07 -1.64
CA LEU A 250 -11.55 28.31 -2.13
C LEU A 250 -10.52 28.23 -0.97
N ALA A 251 -10.91 28.67 0.23
CA ALA A 251 -10.07 28.61 1.44
C ALA A 251 -9.71 27.16 1.82
N ALA A 252 -10.62 26.19 1.62
CA ALA A 252 -10.34 24.77 1.86
C ALA A 252 -9.38 24.14 0.83
N ARG A 253 -9.14 24.81 -0.30
CA ARG A 253 -8.23 24.33 -1.35
C ARG A 253 -6.84 24.96 -1.27
N LEU A 254 -6.64 25.93 -0.38
CA LEU A 254 -5.38 26.59 -0.12
C LEU A 254 -4.81 26.13 1.22
N LEU A 255 -3.54 25.82 1.22
CA LEU A 255 -2.76 25.49 2.39
C LEU A 255 -1.90 26.70 2.75
N ARG A 256 -2.10 27.27 3.92
CA ARG A 256 -1.25 28.32 4.48
C ARG A 256 -0.07 27.68 5.17
N ILE A 257 1.14 27.89 4.62
CA ILE A 257 2.35 27.27 5.18
C ILE A 257 3.27 28.36 5.71
N ARG A 258 3.71 28.14 6.95
CA ARG A 258 4.75 28.92 7.61
C ARG A 258 6.07 28.14 7.52
N PHE A 259 7.02 28.66 6.74
CA PHE A 259 8.36 28.10 6.61
C PHE A 259 9.34 28.86 7.51
N TYR A 260 10.27 28.13 8.13
CA TYR A 260 11.41 28.71 8.83
C TYR A 260 12.67 27.88 8.61
N LEU A 261 13.84 28.53 8.67
CA LEU A 261 15.12 27.84 8.56
C LEU A 261 15.50 27.18 9.87
N ALA A 262 15.97 25.92 9.85
CA ALA A 262 16.47 25.23 11.04
C ALA A 262 17.66 25.95 11.70
N THR A 263 18.44 26.73 10.91
CA THR A 263 19.59 27.52 11.38
C THR A 263 19.21 28.90 11.95
N SER A 264 17.99 29.38 11.68
CA SER A 264 17.53 30.71 12.12
C SER A 264 16.01 30.72 12.20
N THR A 265 15.48 30.49 13.39
CA THR A 265 14.02 30.45 13.65
C THR A 265 13.35 31.82 13.44
N ASP A 266 14.11 32.90 13.44
CA ASP A 266 13.60 34.26 13.23
C ASP A 266 13.30 34.56 11.75
N THR A 267 13.85 33.75 10.83
CA THR A 267 13.62 33.92 9.39
C THR A 267 12.40 33.11 8.98
N VAL A 268 11.23 33.76 9.08
CA VAL A 268 9.94 33.14 8.77
C VAL A 268 9.42 33.63 7.42
N PHE A 269 8.86 32.70 6.63
CA PHE A 269 8.19 32.96 5.35
C PHE A 269 6.82 32.30 5.35
N GLU A 270 5.76 33.09 5.20
CA GLU A 270 4.39 32.58 5.08
C GLU A 270 3.89 32.74 3.66
N THR A 271 3.24 31.70 3.16
CA THR A 271 2.63 31.72 1.81
C THR A 271 1.45 30.76 1.74
N GLU A 272 0.54 31.03 0.81
CA GLU A 272 -0.59 30.16 0.51
C GLU A 272 -0.29 29.36 -0.76
N ILE A 273 -0.41 28.06 -0.67
CA ILE A 273 -0.12 27.12 -1.77
C ILE A 273 -1.37 26.28 -2.02
N PRO A 274 -1.79 26.09 -3.28
CA PRO A 274 -2.87 25.12 -3.58
C PRO A 274 -2.51 23.72 -3.07
N MET A 275 -3.45 23.04 -2.43
CA MET A 275 -3.26 21.66 -1.96
C MET A 275 -2.86 20.70 -3.08
N SER A 276 -3.23 21.01 -4.34
CA SER A 276 -2.81 20.28 -5.55
C SER A 276 -1.38 20.60 -6.00
N GLY A 277 -0.71 21.60 -5.39
CA GLY A 277 0.68 21.91 -5.69
C GLY A 277 1.59 20.75 -5.34
N THR A 278 2.61 20.47 -6.16
CA THR A 278 3.53 19.35 -5.92
C THR A 278 4.61 19.70 -4.90
N ALA A 279 5.22 18.69 -4.28
CA ALA A 279 6.39 18.88 -3.41
C ALA A 279 7.54 19.63 -4.13
N TYR A 280 7.73 19.40 -5.44
CA TYR A 280 8.70 20.18 -6.24
C TYR A 280 8.32 21.65 -6.36
N THR A 281 7.04 21.97 -6.49
CA THR A 281 6.58 23.38 -6.51
C THR A 281 6.92 24.08 -5.20
N VAL A 282 6.66 23.41 -4.07
CA VAL A 282 6.96 23.93 -2.74
C VAL A 282 8.47 24.15 -2.57
N LEU A 283 9.28 23.16 -2.95
CA LEU A 283 10.76 23.28 -2.93
C LEU A 283 11.26 24.44 -3.78
N GLY A 284 10.64 24.69 -4.94
CA GLY A 284 10.96 25.82 -5.81
C GLY A 284 10.66 27.17 -5.15
N ILE A 285 9.50 27.30 -4.50
CA ILE A 285 9.08 28.51 -3.77
C ILE A 285 10.04 28.79 -2.60
N VAL A 286 10.27 27.76 -1.76
CA VAL A 286 11.15 27.83 -0.59
C VAL A 286 12.58 28.15 -1.00
N GLY A 287 13.11 27.43 -1.99
CA GLY A 287 14.46 27.62 -2.49
C GLY A 287 14.69 29.03 -3.05
N LYS A 288 13.70 29.58 -3.77
CA LYS A 288 13.74 30.94 -4.28
C LYS A 288 13.74 31.98 -3.14
N HIS A 289 12.90 31.78 -2.12
CA HIS A 289 12.77 32.72 -1.00
C HIS A 289 14.05 32.77 -0.14
N PHE A 290 14.57 31.59 0.26
CA PHE A 290 15.75 31.50 1.13
C PHE A 290 17.09 31.52 0.37
N GLY A 291 17.08 31.61 -0.95
CA GLY A 291 18.31 31.60 -1.76
C GLY A 291 19.03 30.24 -1.79
N ILE A 292 18.33 29.14 -1.54
CA ILE A 292 18.86 27.78 -1.46
C ILE A 292 18.47 27.01 -2.72
N LYS A 293 19.39 26.19 -3.26
CA LYS A 293 19.04 25.32 -4.39
C LYS A 293 17.90 24.37 -3.97
N PRO A 294 16.78 24.28 -4.70
CA PRO A 294 15.61 23.48 -4.30
C PRO A 294 15.92 22.05 -3.88
N MET A 295 16.82 21.38 -4.61
CA MET A 295 17.19 19.98 -4.32
C MET A 295 18.09 19.84 -3.08
N LYS A 296 18.63 20.92 -2.54
CA LYS A 296 19.35 20.96 -1.26
C LYS A 296 18.45 21.29 -0.08
N CYS A 297 17.19 21.65 -0.31
CA CYS A 297 16.22 21.82 0.75
C CYS A 297 15.68 20.46 1.20
N ARG A 298 15.58 20.29 2.51
CA ARG A 298 14.79 19.23 3.16
C ARG A 298 13.66 19.93 3.90
N LEU A 299 12.45 19.51 3.63
CA LEU A 299 11.25 20.07 4.24
C LEU A 299 10.70 19.09 5.26
N VAL A 300 10.50 19.54 6.48
CA VAL A 300 9.96 18.75 7.57
C VAL A 300 8.72 19.44 8.11
N TRP A 301 7.57 18.82 7.96
CA TRP A 301 6.33 19.31 8.55
C TRP A 301 6.26 18.94 10.03
N GLU A 302 6.06 19.94 10.87
CA GLU A 302 5.80 19.79 12.30
C GLU A 302 4.29 19.70 12.50
N THR A 303 3.80 18.50 12.81
CA THR A 303 2.34 18.25 12.84
C THR A 303 1.65 18.94 14.04
N GLY A 304 2.41 19.31 15.06
CA GLY A 304 1.86 19.76 16.34
C GLY A 304 1.39 18.62 17.26
N ASP A 305 1.38 17.39 16.76
CA ASP A 305 1.00 16.21 17.54
C ASP A 305 2.19 15.70 18.34
N TRP A 306 1.96 15.34 19.60
CA TRP A 306 2.97 14.77 20.47
C TRP A 306 2.82 13.27 20.56
N MET A 307 3.88 12.54 20.20
CA MET A 307 3.94 11.08 20.31
C MET A 307 4.77 10.67 21.51
N SER A 308 4.36 9.58 22.18
CA SER A 308 5.16 8.93 23.21
C SER A 308 6.09 7.92 22.53
N VAL A 309 7.40 8.20 22.53
CA VAL A 309 8.42 7.30 21.96
C VAL A 309 9.16 6.59 23.11
N ARG A 310 9.31 5.28 22.99
CA ARG A 310 10.18 4.50 23.90
C ARG A 310 11.64 4.90 23.64
N LYS A 311 12.39 5.25 24.67
CA LYS A 311 13.84 5.47 24.55
C LYS A 311 14.49 4.20 24.00
N SER A 312 15.20 4.34 22.89
CA SER A 312 16.00 3.25 22.34
C SER A 312 17.17 2.99 23.28
N ALA A 313 17.47 1.72 23.51
CA ALA A 313 18.54 1.25 24.43
C ALA A 313 19.97 1.66 24.01
N THR A 314 20.14 2.45 22.97
CA THR A 314 21.44 2.92 22.47
C THR A 314 21.93 4.21 23.08
N ASP A 315 21.12 4.92 23.89
CA ASP A 315 21.52 6.20 24.52
C ASP A 315 21.89 6.04 26.01
N ILE A 316 22.01 4.82 26.50
CA ILE A 316 22.52 4.57 27.86
C ILE A 316 24.04 4.46 27.76
N VAL A 317 24.72 5.57 28.03
CA VAL A 317 26.15 5.60 28.31
C VAL A 317 26.34 4.87 29.66
N ASP A 318 27.15 3.78 29.63
CA ASP A 318 27.61 3.06 30.81
C ASP A 318 28.22 4.03 31.80
N ASP A 319 27.59 4.14 32.97
CA ASP A 319 28.30 4.37 34.23
C ASP A 319 27.48 3.82 35.41
N ASP A 320 28.18 2.99 36.19
CA ASP A 320 27.85 2.43 37.49
C ASP A 320 26.96 1.18 37.61
N TRP A 321 27.64 0.08 37.80
CA TRP A 321 27.21 -1.11 38.52
C TRP A 321 26.96 -0.78 40.02
N ASP A 322 25.71 -0.79 40.44
CA ASP A 322 25.21 -1.41 41.69
C ASP A 322 23.76 -0.94 41.96
N SER A 323 22.82 -1.86 41.83
CA SER A 323 21.77 -2.13 42.80
C SER A 323 20.61 -2.90 42.17
N GLU A 324 20.36 -4.05 42.72
CA GLU A 324 19.13 -4.83 42.57
C GLU A 324 17.93 -4.01 43.10
N ASP A 325 16.76 -4.21 42.43
CA ASP A 325 15.45 -3.69 42.78
C ASP A 325 15.11 -2.26 42.33
N SER A 326 14.64 -2.17 41.06
CA SER A 326 13.47 -1.36 40.74
C SER A 326 13.00 -1.69 39.31
N GLU A 327 11.74 -2.08 39.17
CA GLU A 327 11.03 -2.04 37.88
C GLU A 327 11.16 -0.64 37.33
N ALA A 328 12.15 -0.43 36.48
CA ALA A 328 12.38 0.85 35.83
C ALA A 328 11.17 1.14 34.94
N GLU A 329 10.34 2.10 35.34
CA GLU A 329 9.47 2.83 34.43
C GLU A 329 10.32 3.26 33.25
N MET A 330 10.22 2.53 32.14
CA MET A 330 10.85 2.94 30.88
C MET A 330 10.20 4.25 30.48
N GLY A 331 10.93 5.36 30.72
CA GLY A 331 10.45 6.71 30.49
C GLY A 331 10.01 6.88 29.03
N MET A 332 8.72 7.13 28.84
CA MET A 332 8.20 7.58 27.57
C MET A 332 8.57 9.05 27.39
N GLU A 333 9.33 9.36 26.37
CA GLU A 333 9.62 10.73 25.98
C GLU A 333 8.55 11.22 25.00
N ARG A 334 7.96 12.38 25.25
CA ARG A 334 7.04 13.01 24.30
C ARG A 334 7.85 13.73 23.25
N VAL A 335 7.80 13.24 22.01
CA VAL A 335 8.43 13.85 20.85
C VAL A 335 7.35 14.39 19.93
N MET A 336 7.54 15.62 19.41
CA MET A 336 6.64 16.17 18.41
C MET A 336 6.77 15.36 17.12
N ARG A 337 5.64 14.95 16.57
CA ARG A 337 5.59 14.19 15.32
C ARG A 337 6.02 15.08 14.16
N GLU A 338 7.01 14.63 13.42
CA GLU A 338 7.56 15.28 12.25
C GLU A 338 7.38 14.41 11.00
N VAL A 339 6.97 15.02 9.90
CA VAL A 339 6.78 14.35 8.60
C VAL A 339 7.70 15.00 7.56
N GLU A 340 8.61 14.23 6.97
CA GLU A 340 9.44 14.72 5.87
C GLU A 340 8.64 14.77 4.56
N ILE A 341 8.56 15.94 3.94
CA ILE A 341 7.98 16.12 2.61
C ILE A 341 9.00 15.70 1.58
N VAL A 342 8.85 14.49 1.06
CA VAL A 342 9.80 13.93 0.09
C VAL A 342 9.66 14.63 -1.27
N PRO A 343 10.77 15.05 -1.91
CA PRO A 343 10.73 15.64 -3.25
C PRO A 343 10.05 14.70 -4.26
N GLY A 344 9.07 15.23 -4.98
CA GLY A 344 8.31 14.43 -5.93
C GLY A 344 7.18 15.22 -6.59
N THR A 345 6.45 14.53 -7.45
CA THR A 345 5.27 15.05 -8.16
C THR A 345 3.98 14.91 -7.35
N ARG A 346 4.02 14.28 -6.18
CA ARG A 346 2.86 14.15 -5.29
C ARG A 346 2.40 15.52 -4.80
N SER A 347 1.09 15.69 -4.68
CA SER A 347 0.51 16.93 -4.20
C SER A 347 0.85 17.16 -2.72
N ILE A 348 1.00 18.44 -2.34
CA ILE A 348 1.36 18.80 -0.96
C ILE A 348 0.27 18.40 0.04
N GLY A 349 -0.99 18.35 -0.38
CA GLY A 349 -2.11 17.91 0.44
C GLY A 349 -2.11 16.43 0.80
N THR A 350 -1.21 15.59 0.22
CA THR A 350 -0.98 14.21 0.66
C THR A 350 0.02 14.12 1.82
N TRP A 351 0.80 15.16 2.05
CA TRP A 351 1.80 15.23 3.10
C TRP A 351 1.29 15.98 4.33
N ILE A 352 0.56 17.07 4.09
CA ILE A 352 0.10 18.00 5.11
C ILE A 352 -1.40 17.91 5.22
N ASP A 353 -1.87 17.67 6.44
CA ASP A 353 -3.27 17.67 6.77
C ASP A 353 -3.74 19.02 7.29
N GLY A 354 -5.00 19.39 6.99
CA GLY A 354 -5.56 20.69 7.39
C GLY A 354 -5.30 21.81 6.39
N THR A 355 -5.57 23.04 6.81
CA THR A 355 -5.43 24.27 5.99
C THR A 355 -4.25 25.14 6.41
N GLU A 356 -3.56 24.79 7.49
CA GLU A 356 -2.39 25.50 8.02
C GLU A 356 -1.29 24.51 8.40
N ALA A 357 -0.03 24.86 8.17
CA ALA A 357 1.11 24.01 8.51
C ALA A 357 2.35 24.84 8.86
N THR A 358 3.17 24.31 9.76
CA THR A 358 4.52 24.81 10.02
C THR A 358 5.53 23.82 9.45
N VAL A 359 6.42 24.30 8.60
CA VAL A 359 7.42 23.49 7.91
C VAL A 359 8.82 24.02 8.19
N ARG A 360 9.64 23.18 8.80
CA ARG A 360 11.06 23.46 9.01
C ARG A 360 11.84 23.17 7.73
N VAL A 361 12.69 24.10 7.34
CA VAL A 361 13.58 24.02 6.19
C VAL A 361 14.99 23.72 6.64
N GLU A 362 15.53 22.59 6.24
CA GLU A 362 16.89 22.16 6.52
C GLU A 362 17.71 22.14 5.22
N VAL A 363 19.00 22.46 5.31
CA VAL A 363 19.91 22.44 4.17
C VAL A 363 20.69 21.13 4.17
N LYS A 364 20.51 20.33 3.11
CA LYS A 364 21.32 19.11 2.91
C LYS A 364 22.77 19.49 2.63
N SER A 365 23.67 18.93 3.40
CA SER A 365 25.12 19.04 3.22
C SER A 365 25.62 18.52 1.87
#